data_a0cc4752af33f081b7d60a88c5a6ea68
#
_entry.id   a0cc4752af33f081b7d60a88c5a6ea68
#
_cell.length_a   1.000
_cell.length_b   1.000
_cell.length_c   1.000
_cell.angle_alpha   90.00
_cell.angle_beta   90.00
_cell.angle_gamma   90.00
#
_symmetry.space_group_name_H-M   'P 1'
#
loop_
_entity.id
_entity.type
_entity.pdbx_description
1 polymer ?
#
loop_
_entity_poly.entity_id
_entity_poly.type
_entity_poly.pdbx_seq_one_letter_code
_entity_poly.pdbx_strand_id
1 'polypeptide(L)'
;MSYALEEIAPLIKEWTINTRLPEVVAEMTRRYYYKAVIEQSQLSIDAEIYKCKTDPAHWFNHWVWTYDPRGMPFGLPANIPFVLRPKQVELVDWLIERESTQTHGLIEKSRDEGMSYVVLGFYLHRWLFVEGFAGGVGSRKEELVDKKGDPKTLLHKFRDMFSKLPDWMKPKGFVEKVHDNYMRIINPDNGATVTGEAGDNIGRGGRTTMYFLDEWAFVERQEAVDAAISQNTNVHIKGSTPNGIGDRFYRDRFSGRYAVFTMPWRANPDKNWQVNLRGKLIYPWYEKQIATLDDVVLAQEVDINYAASVEGVLIP
;
A
#
# COMPACT_ATOMS: atom_id res chain seq x y z
N MET A 1 26.59 -0.85 20.37
CA MET A 1 26.60 -2.32 20.43
C MET A 1 25.33 -2.79 19.75
N SER A 2 25.43 -3.54 18.67
CA SER A 2 24.30 -4.23 18.05
C SER A 2 23.99 -5.50 18.85
N TYR A 3 22.70 -5.86 18.95
CA TYR A 3 22.27 -7.11 19.54
C TYR A 3 22.38 -8.24 18.51
N ALA A 4 22.73 -9.45 18.98
CA ALA A 4 22.75 -10.60 18.09
C ALA A 4 21.33 -11.00 17.66
N LEU A 5 21.18 -11.49 16.43
CA LEU A 5 19.89 -11.93 15.90
C LEU A 5 19.24 -13.02 16.78
N GLU A 6 20.05 -13.87 17.38
CA GLU A 6 19.63 -14.94 18.30
C GLU A 6 18.96 -14.41 19.58
N GLU A 7 19.30 -13.19 20.01
CA GLU A 7 18.66 -12.53 21.15
C GLU A 7 17.35 -11.84 20.76
N ILE A 8 17.25 -11.33 19.55
CA ILE A 8 16.10 -10.55 19.05
C ILE A 8 14.99 -11.45 18.50
N ALA A 9 15.31 -12.52 17.80
CA ALA A 9 14.33 -13.39 17.16
C ALA A 9 13.29 -13.98 18.13
N PRO A 10 13.66 -14.44 19.34
CA PRO A 10 12.69 -14.91 20.33
C PRO A 10 11.70 -13.85 20.76
N LEU A 11 12.14 -12.60 20.96
CA LEU A 11 11.29 -11.47 21.35
C LEU A 11 10.23 -11.18 20.28
N ILE A 12 10.60 -11.18 19.00
CA ILE A 12 9.69 -10.98 17.89
C ILE A 12 8.69 -12.13 17.79
N LYS A 13 9.15 -13.37 17.96
CA LYS A 13 8.29 -14.56 17.98
C LYS A 13 7.24 -14.47 19.10
N GLU A 14 7.69 -14.17 20.31
CA GLU A 14 6.83 -14.05 21.50
C GLU A 14 5.79 -12.94 21.30
N TRP A 15 6.18 -11.76 20.84
CA TRP A 15 5.25 -10.68 20.54
C TRP A 15 4.22 -11.09 19.46
N THR A 16 4.67 -11.76 18.39
CA THR A 16 3.78 -12.20 17.32
C THR A 16 2.73 -13.18 17.86
N ILE A 17 3.12 -14.15 18.68
CA ILE A 17 2.21 -15.16 19.24
C ILE A 17 1.26 -14.55 20.29
N ASN A 18 1.80 -13.71 21.20
CA ASN A 18 1.05 -13.24 22.37
C ASN A 18 0.26 -11.96 22.11
N THR A 19 0.58 -11.20 21.06
CA THR A 19 -0.06 -9.93 20.74
C THR A 19 -0.72 -9.99 19.36
N ARG A 20 0.05 -10.17 18.30
CA ARG A 20 -0.44 -10.05 16.93
C ARG A 20 -1.43 -11.16 16.54
N LEU A 21 -1.17 -12.40 16.91
CA LEU A 21 -2.06 -13.52 16.59
C LEU A 21 -3.44 -13.37 17.25
N PRO A 22 -3.56 -13.10 18.56
CA PRO A 22 -4.87 -12.84 19.18
C PRO A 22 -5.64 -11.65 18.54
N GLU A 23 -4.96 -10.57 18.20
CA GLU A 23 -5.57 -9.42 17.54
C GLU A 23 -6.16 -9.79 16.17
N VAL A 24 -5.41 -10.52 15.35
CA VAL A 24 -5.88 -10.97 14.02
C VAL A 24 -7.07 -11.92 14.16
N VAL A 25 -7.03 -12.88 15.08
CA VAL A 25 -8.13 -13.81 15.32
C VAL A 25 -9.38 -13.09 15.80
N ALA A 26 -9.24 -12.15 16.73
CA ALA A 26 -10.36 -11.34 17.22
C ALA A 26 -10.99 -10.52 16.08
N GLU A 27 -10.16 -9.91 15.23
CA GLU A 27 -10.65 -9.13 14.09
C GLU A 27 -11.33 -9.99 13.02
N MET A 28 -10.80 -11.18 12.72
CA MET A 28 -11.47 -12.13 11.83
C MET A 28 -12.83 -12.53 12.38
N THR A 29 -12.91 -12.81 13.68
CA THR A 29 -14.15 -13.14 14.37
C THR A 29 -15.15 -11.98 14.31
N ARG A 30 -14.70 -10.76 14.61
CA ARG A 30 -15.52 -9.55 14.51
C ARG A 30 -16.10 -9.37 13.11
N ARG A 31 -15.30 -9.52 12.05
CA ARG A 31 -15.76 -9.39 10.66
C ARG A 31 -16.75 -10.48 10.28
N TYR A 32 -16.56 -11.70 10.75
CA TYR A 32 -17.50 -12.78 10.52
C TYR A 32 -18.90 -12.44 11.08
N TYR A 33 -18.97 -12.02 12.34
CA TYR A 33 -20.24 -11.63 12.95
C TYR A 33 -20.81 -10.36 12.32
N TYR A 34 -19.99 -9.38 12.01
CA TYR A 34 -20.43 -8.15 11.35
C TYR A 34 -21.08 -8.44 10.01
N LYS A 35 -20.42 -9.26 9.18
CA LYS A 35 -20.98 -9.72 7.90
C LYS A 35 -22.32 -10.42 8.09
N ALA A 36 -22.42 -11.35 9.03
CA ALA A 36 -23.64 -12.08 9.31
C ALA A 36 -24.81 -11.15 9.74
N VAL A 37 -24.53 -10.07 10.48
CA VAL A 37 -25.53 -9.06 10.84
C VAL A 37 -25.97 -8.25 9.62
N ILE A 38 -25.04 -7.79 8.80
CA ILE A 38 -25.36 -7.01 7.60
C ILE A 38 -26.18 -7.85 6.60
N GLU A 39 -25.90 -9.12 6.44
CA GLU A 39 -26.59 -10.02 5.50
C GLU A 39 -28.00 -10.46 5.95
N GLN A 40 -28.51 -9.99 7.10
CA GLN A 40 -29.85 -10.30 7.57
C GLN A 40 -30.97 -9.67 6.74
N SER A 41 -30.72 -8.53 6.10
CA SER A 41 -31.72 -7.83 5.29
C SER A 41 -31.11 -6.98 4.18
N GLN A 42 -31.88 -6.76 3.11
CA GLN A 42 -31.46 -5.88 2.03
C GLN A 42 -31.25 -4.43 2.54
N LEU A 43 -32.09 -3.97 3.46
CA LEU A 43 -31.96 -2.65 4.06
C LEU A 43 -30.63 -2.46 4.78
N SER A 44 -30.15 -3.49 5.50
CA SER A 44 -28.85 -3.46 6.17
C SER A 44 -27.69 -3.43 5.16
N ILE A 45 -27.82 -4.20 4.07
CA ILE A 45 -26.84 -4.20 2.96
C ILE A 45 -26.77 -2.82 2.30
N ASP A 46 -27.92 -2.21 1.99
CA ASP A 46 -27.96 -0.90 1.33
C ASP A 46 -27.37 0.20 2.22
N ALA A 47 -27.67 0.16 3.54
CA ALA A 47 -27.08 1.07 4.52
C ALA A 47 -25.56 0.90 4.63
N GLU A 48 -25.06 -0.35 4.61
CA GLU A 48 -23.63 -0.63 4.66
C GLU A 48 -22.91 -0.20 3.38
N ILE A 49 -23.51 -0.42 2.20
CA ILE A 49 -22.98 0.08 0.92
C ILE A 49 -22.86 1.62 0.96
N TYR A 50 -23.90 2.31 1.46
CA TYR A 50 -23.86 3.76 1.58
C TYR A 50 -22.73 4.22 2.52
N LYS A 51 -22.59 3.56 3.67
CA LYS A 51 -21.52 3.87 4.62
C LYS A 51 -20.13 3.60 4.04
N CYS A 52 -19.94 2.46 3.38
CA CYS A 52 -18.70 2.13 2.68
C CYS A 52 -18.36 3.17 1.61
N LYS A 53 -19.35 3.61 0.82
CA LYS A 53 -19.17 4.61 -0.24
C LYS A 53 -18.73 5.97 0.32
N THR A 54 -19.24 6.38 1.47
CA THR A 54 -18.99 7.69 2.06
C THR A 54 -17.81 7.74 3.02
N ASP A 55 -17.40 6.58 3.55
CA ASP A 55 -16.29 6.43 4.51
C ASP A 55 -15.32 5.34 4.03
N PRO A 56 -14.28 5.71 3.27
CA PRO A 56 -13.27 4.76 2.82
C PRO A 56 -12.55 4.05 3.98
N ALA A 57 -12.30 4.71 5.11
CA ALA A 57 -11.63 4.09 6.25
C ALA A 57 -12.52 3.01 6.88
N HIS A 58 -13.84 3.25 7.00
CA HIS A 58 -14.79 2.24 7.40
C HIS A 58 -14.76 1.03 6.46
N TRP A 59 -14.79 1.27 5.13
CA TRP A 59 -14.74 0.20 4.14
C TRP A 59 -13.48 -0.65 4.28
N PHE A 60 -12.30 -0.02 4.42
CA PHE A 60 -11.05 -0.74 4.68
C PHE A 60 -11.15 -1.62 5.93
N ASN A 61 -11.56 -1.03 7.05
CA ASN A 61 -11.55 -1.68 8.34
C ASN A 61 -12.57 -2.83 8.49
N HIS A 62 -13.54 -2.93 7.57
CA HIS A 62 -14.56 -3.98 7.64
C HIS A 62 -14.45 -5.01 6.51
N TRP A 63 -13.98 -4.61 5.32
CA TRP A 63 -14.13 -5.46 4.12
C TRP A 63 -12.83 -5.79 3.41
N VAL A 64 -11.76 -5.01 3.59
CA VAL A 64 -10.50 -5.23 2.86
C VAL A 64 -9.63 -6.25 3.58
N TRP A 65 -9.03 -7.13 2.80
CA TRP A 65 -8.09 -8.15 3.24
C TRP A 65 -6.73 -7.92 2.59
N THR A 66 -5.67 -8.37 3.25
CA THR A 66 -4.31 -8.33 2.72
C THR A 66 -3.69 -9.72 2.76
N TYR A 67 -2.71 -9.93 1.90
CA TYR A 67 -1.91 -11.16 1.88
C TYR A 67 -0.54 -10.91 2.48
N ASP A 68 -0.23 -11.58 3.59
CA ASP A 68 1.09 -11.59 4.21
C ASP A 68 1.42 -12.99 4.77
N PRO A 69 2.19 -13.81 4.04
CA PRO A 69 2.50 -15.17 4.46
C PRO A 69 3.58 -15.24 5.56
N ARG A 70 4.23 -14.13 5.91
CA ARG A 70 5.37 -14.11 6.86
C ARG A 70 4.98 -14.52 8.27
N GLY A 71 3.70 -14.38 8.62
CA GLY A 71 3.17 -14.78 9.93
C GLY A 71 2.79 -16.27 10.03
N MET A 72 2.75 -17.00 8.92
CA MET A 72 2.33 -18.42 8.92
C MET A 72 3.15 -19.32 9.86
N PRO A 73 4.48 -19.19 10.00
CA PRO A 73 5.25 -19.98 10.95
C PRO A 73 4.87 -19.75 12.42
N PHE A 74 4.13 -18.67 12.71
CA PHE A 74 3.65 -18.31 14.04
C PHE A 74 2.15 -18.57 14.24
N GLY A 75 1.50 -19.24 13.28
CA GLY A 75 0.07 -19.58 13.34
C GLY A 75 -0.87 -18.54 12.72
N LEU A 76 -0.37 -17.43 12.18
CA LEU A 76 -1.19 -16.48 11.44
C LEU A 76 -1.59 -17.04 10.07
N PRO A 77 -2.83 -16.85 9.60
CA PRO A 77 -3.17 -17.15 8.21
C PRO A 77 -2.46 -16.18 7.25
N ALA A 78 -2.23 -16.61 6.01
CA ALA A 78 -1.61 -15.74 5.00
C ALA A 78 -2.52 -14.57 4.58
N ASN A 79 -3.85 -14.81 4.60
CA ASN A 79 -4.85 -13.77 4.36
C ASN A 79 -5.37 -13.25 5.70
N ILE A 80 -5.12 -12.00 5.97
CA ILE A 80 -5.52 -11.34 7.22
C ILE A 80 -6.38 -10.11 6.95
N PRO A 81 -7.25 -9.72 7.89
CA PRO A 81 -7.97 -8.46 7.81
C PRO A 81 -7.01 -7.28 7.62
N PHE A 82 -7.30 -6.39 6.67
CA PHE A 82 -6.54 -5.17 6.49
C PHE A 82 -7.19 -4.05 7.30
N VAL A 83 -6.86 -3.99 8.59
CA VAL A 83 -7.24 -2.88 9.46
C VAL A 83 -6.21 -1.78 9.30
N LEU A 84 -6.67 -0.57 8.94
CA LEU A 84 -5.78 0.57 8.77
C LEU A 84 -5.14 0.98 10.09
N ARG A 85 -3.81 1.08 10.10
CA ARG A 85 -3.05 1.70 11.18
C ARG A 85 -3.24 3.22 11.16
N PRO A 86 -3.01 3.95 12.27
CA PRO A 86 -3.23 5.41 12.31
C PRO A 86 -2.59 6.14 11.11
N LYS A 87 -1.33 5.84 10.78
CA LYS A 87 -0.64 6.48 9.65
C LYS A 87 -1.22 6.10 8.28
N GLN A 88 -1.85 4.95 8.16
CA GLN A 88 -2.55 4.54 6.94
C GLN A 88 -3.94 5.20 6.82
N VAL A 89 -4.62 5.50 7.93
CA VAL A 89 -5.83 6.34 7.92
C VAL A 89 -5.50 7.74 7.41
N GLU A 90 -4.45 8.36 7.97
CA GLU A 90 -3.97 9.66 7.47
C GLU A 90 -3.61 9.62 5.97
N LEU A 91 -3.06 8.50 5.47
CA LEU A 91 -2.78 8.34 4.04
C LEU A 91 -4.06 8.30 3.21
N VAL A 92 -5.10 7.62 3.66
CA VAL A 92 -6.41 7.61 2.97
C VAL A 92 -6.99 9.02 2.89
N ASP A 93 -6.99 9.76 4.00
CA ASP A 93 -7.47 11.15 4.03
C ASP A 93 -6.64 12.06 3.11
N TRP A 94 -5.33 11.88 3.11
CA TRP A 94 -4.43 12.62 2.24
C TRP A 94 -4.66 12.28 0.75
N LEU A 95 -4.96 11.03 0.38
CA LEU A 95 -5.32 10.66 -0.99
C LEU A 95 -6.64 11.30 -1.42
N ILE A 96 -7.63 11.36 -0.54
CA ILE A 96 -8.91 12.06 -0.76
C ILE A 96 -8.63 13.55 -1.01
N GLU A 97 -7.77 14.17 -0.21
CA GLU A 97 -7.40 15.57 -0.38
C GLU A 97 -6.69 15.82 -1.73
N ARG A 98 -5.74 14.94 -2.12
CA ARG A 98 -5.06 15.07 -3.44
C ARG A 98 -6.05 14.95 -4.60
N GLU A 99 -6.95 13.99 -4.53
CA GLU A 99 -7.99 13.80 -5.53
C GLU A 99 -8.93 15.02 -5.61
N SER A 100 -9.43 15.50 -4.47
CA SER A 100 -10.40 16.62 -4.42
C SER A 100 -9.79 17.97 -4.83
N THR A 101 -8.53 18.22 -4.46
CA THR A 101 -7.81 19.45 -4.80
C THR A 101 -7.11 19.39 -6.15
N GLN A 102 -7.14 18.25 -6.83
CA GLN A 102 -6.46 18.01 -8.11
C GLN A 102 -4.97 18.38 -8.04
N THR A 103 -4.30 17.92 -6.99
CA THR A 103 -2.88 18.20 -6.74
C THR A 103 -2.05 16.93 -6.67
N HIS A 104 -0.80 17.04 -7.09
CA HIS A 104 0.14 15.93 -7.09
C HIS A 104 0.65 15.61 -5.68
N GLY A 105 1.03 14.35 -5.47
CA GLY A 105 1.58 13.89 -4.22
C GLY A 105 2.81 12.99 -4.34
N LEU A 106 3.60 12.97 -3.27
CA LEU A 106 4.77 12.12 -3.14
C LEU A 106 4.73 11.41 -1.79
N ILE A 107 4.90 10.09 -1.79
CA ILE A 107 4.92 9.27 -0.58
C ILE A 107 6.34 8.72 -0.41
N GLU A 108 7.05 9.21 0.60
CA GLU A 108 8.30 8.60 1.05
C GLU A 108 8.03 7.65 2.22
N LYS A 109 8.64 6.50 2.19
CA LYS A 109 8.30 5.45 3.16
C LYS A 109 9.49 4.59 3.59
N SER A 110 9.40 4.03 4.79
CA SER A 110 10.12 2.82 5.14
C SER A 110 9.53 1.59 4.45
N ARG A 111 10.31 0.55 4.28
CA ARG A 111 9.84 -0.72 3.70
C ARG A 111 8.73 -1.35 4.54
N ASP A 112 7.80 -2.02 3.87
CA ASP A 112 6.70 -2.77 4.50
C ASP A 112 5.73 -1.92 5.35
N GLU A 113 5.49 -0.66 4.94
CA GLU A 113 4.46 0.19 5.57
C GLU A 113 3.06 0.00 4.97
N GLY A 114 2.92 -0.87 3.99
CA GLY A 114 1.64 -1.19 3.36
C GLY A 114 1.13 -0.14 2.37
N MET A 115 1.97 0.83 1.95
CA MET A 115 1.60 1.91 1.04
C MET A 115 0.87 1.40 -0.21
N SER A 116 1.45 0.44 -0.93
CA SER A 116 0.85 -0.08 -2.18
C SER A 116 -0.53 -0.71 -1.95
N TYR A 117 -0.74 -1.40 -0.81
CA TYR A 117 -2.05 -1.93 -0.44
C TYR A 117 -3.06 -0.82 -0.12
N VAL A 118 -2.65 0.24 0.59
CA VAL A 118 -3.55 1.38 0.88
C VAL A 118 -3.94 2.10 -0.40
N VAL A 119 -2.98 2.42 -1.27
CA VAL A 119 -3.27 3.14 -2.53
C VAL A 119 -4.13 2.29 -3.47
N LEU A 120 -3.81 1.00 -3.63
CA LEU A 120 -4.61 0.10 -4.47
C LEU A 120 -5.99 -0.19 -3.86
N GLY A 121 -6.11 -0.27 -2.54
CA GLY A 121 -7.40 -0.36 -1.87
C GLY A 121 -8.22 0.92 -2.09
N PHE A 122 -7.61 2.10 -1.99
CA PHE A 122 -8.25 3.36 -2.34
C PHE A 122 -8.73 3.35 -3.81
N TYR A 123 -7.94 2.85 -4.75
CA TYR A 123 -8.34 2.69 -6.15
C TYR A 123 -9.50 1.69 -6.31
N LEU A 124 -9.48 0.58 -5.56
CA LEU A 124 -10.60 -0.38 -5.56
C LEU A 124 -11.88 0.25 -5.00
N HIS A 125 -11.77 1.06 -3.94
CA HIS A 125 -12.90 1.82 -3.42
C HIS A 125 -13.47 2.78 -4.48
N ARG A 126 -12.63 3.56 -5.17
CA ARG A 126 -13.06 4.46 -6.24
C ARG A 126 -13.66 3.69 -7.42
N TRP A 127 -13.04 2.59 -7.81
CA TRP A 127 -13.53 1.70 -8.86
C TRP A 127 -14.91 1.10 -8.54
N LEU A 128 -15.18 0.80 -7.27
CA LEU A 128 -16.50 0.30 -6.84
C LEU A 128 -17.57 1.40 -6.81
N PHE A 129 -17.24 2.58 -6.30
CA PHE A 129 -18.23 3.55 -5.85
C PHE A 129 -18.25 4.87 -6.64
N VAL A 130 -17.29 5.15 -7.51
CA VAL A 130 -17.19 6.40 -8.28
C VAL A 130 -17.37 6.10 -9.76
N GLU A 131 -18.45 6.66 -10.34
CA GLU A 131 -18.75 6.52 -11.75
C GLU A 131 -17.63 7.07 -12.64
N GLY A 132 -17.22 6.28 -13.63
CA GLY A 132 -16.21 6.68 -14.61
C GLY A 132 -14.80 6.88 -14.04
N PHE A 133 -14.50 6.46 -12.80
CA PHE A 133 -13.14 6.55 -12.27
C PHE A 133 -12.15 5.83 -13.19
N ALA A 134 -11.09 6.51 -13.58
CA ALA A 134 -10.02 5.97 -14.40
C ALA A 134 -8.70 6.01 -13.63
N GLY A 135 -8.34 4.91 -12.98
CA GLY A 135 -7.09 4.76 -12.24
C GLY A 135 -5.96 4.26 -13.13
N GLY A 136 -4.83 4.97 -13.16
CA GLY A 136 -3.59 4.48 -13.74
C GLY A 136 -2.66 3.93 -12.66
N VAL A 137 -1.99 2.81 -12.89
CA VAL A 137 -0.96 2.27 -11.99
C VAL A 137 0.29 1.91 -12.77
N GLY A 138 1.45 2.27 -12.26
CA GLY A 138 2.72 2.02 -12.93
C GLY A 138 3.83 1.60 -11.99
N SER A 139 4.80 0.86 -12.52
CA SER A 139 6.04 0.53 -11.85
C SER A 139 7.16 0.33 -12.89
N ARG A 140 8.39 0.23 -12.40
CA ARG A 140 9.60 0.13 -13.24
C ARG A 140 9.60 -1.02 -14.25
N LYS A 141 8.90 -2.12 -13.97
CA LYS A 141 8.84 -3.32 -14.80
C LYS A 141 7.42 -3.87 -14.90
N GLU A 142 7.09 -4.42 -16.07
CA GLU A 142 5.78 -5.01 -16.37
C GLU A 142 5.39 -6.12 -15.41
N GLU A 143 6.32 -6.99 -15.08
CA GLU A 143 6.16 -8.08 -14.12
C GLU A 143 5.88 -7.64 -12.66
N LEU A 144 6.05 -6.35 -12.34
CA LEU A 144 5.67 -5.76 -11.07
C LEU A 144 4.28 -5.12 -11.12
N VAL A 145 3.79 -4.80 -12.32
CA VAL A 145 2.47 -4.21 -12.51
C VAL A 145 1.40 -5.28 -12.62
N ASP A 146 1.56 -6.25 -13.54
CA ASP A 146 0.55 -7.28 -13.74
C ASP A 146 1.16 -8.65 -14.07
N LYS A 147 0.90 -9.60 -13.17
CA LYS A 147 1.11 -11.04 -13.38
C LYS A 147 0.11 -11.80 -12.52
N LYS A 148 -0.91 -12.39 -13.15
CA LYS A 148 -1.93 -13.17 -12.44
C LYS A 148 -1.29 -14.25 -11.57
N GLY A 149 -1.73 -14.36 -10.31
CA GLY A 149 -1.21 -15.33 -9.34
C GLY A 149 0.09 -14.91 -8.64
N ASP A 150 0.69 -13.78 -8.99
CA ASP A 150 1.89 -13.29 -8.31
C ASP A 150 1.53 -12.15 -7.33
N PRO A 151 1.54 -12.39 -6.00
CA PRO A 151 1.15 -11.40 -4.99
C PRO A 151 2.06 -10.17 -4.92
N LYS A 152 3.19 -10.18 -5.62
CA LYS A 152 4.10 -9.02 -5.70
C LYS A 152 3.55 -7.91 -6.59
N THR A 153 2.69 -8.25 -7.58
CA THR A 153 2.25 -7.29 -8.59
C THR A 153 1.11 -6.40 -8.12
N LEU A 154 1.04 -5.20 -8.66
CA LEU A 154 0.04 -4.19 -8.27
C LEU A 154 -1.38 -4.68 -8.58
N LEU A 155 -1.63 -5.11 -9.83
CA LEU A 155 -2.97 -5.54 -10.23
C LEU A 155 -3.38 -6.88 -9.60
N HIS A 156 -2.43 -7.75 -9.22
CA HIS A 156 -2.78 -8.92 -8.43
C HIS A 156 -3.28 -8.55 -7.02
N LYS A 157 -2.63 -7.58 -6.34
CA LYS A 157 -3.11 -7.08 -5.04
C LYS A 157 -4.52 -6.50 -5.14
N PHE A 158 -4.80 -5.75 -6.21
CA PHE A 158 -6.16 -5.23 -6.48
C PHE A 158 -7.18 -6.37 -6.65
N ARG A 159 -6.87 -7.37 -7.49
CA ARG A 159 -7.72 -8.55 -7.72
C ARG A 159 -7.93 -9.37 -6.45
N ASP A 160 -6.88 -9.52 -5.66
CA ASP A 160 -6.92 -10.28 -4.41
C ASP A 160 -7.86 -9.61 -3.40
N MET A 161 -7.76 -8.28 -3.21
CA MET A 161 -8.70 -7.53 -2.38
C MET A 161 -10.13 -7.63 -2.91
N PHE A 162 -10.33 -7.42 -4.23
CA PHE A 162 -11.64 -7.53 -4.87
C PHE A 162 -12.27 -8.91 -4.71
N SER A 163 -11.51 -9.98 -4.89
CA SER A 163 -12.01 -11.36 -4.81
C SER A 163 -12.63 -11.69 -3.45
N LYS A 164 -12.13 -11.07 -2.39
CA LYS A 164 -12.54 -11.31 -0.99
C LYS A 164 -13.71 -10.45 -0.53
N LEU A 165 -14.16 -9.49 -1.33
CA LEU A 165 -15.36 -8.72 -1.03
C LEU A 165 -16.61 -9.61 -1.07
N PRO A 166 -17.64 -9.32 -0.27
CA PRO A 166 -18.92 -10.00 -0.36
C PRO A 166 -19.58 -9.77 -1.72
N ASP A 167 -20.35 -10.74 -2.20
CA ASP A 167 -20.94 -10.69 -3.54
C ASP A 167 -21.89 -9.51 -3.73
N TRP A 168 -22.61 -9.10 -2.70
CA TRP A 168 -23.49 -7.96 -2.74
C TRP A 168 -22.75 -6.59 -2.90
N MET A 169 -21.43 -6.54 -2.69
CA MET A 169 -20.60 -5.36 -2.92
C MET A 169 -19.95 -5.36 -4.31
N LYS A 170 -19.92 -6.50 -4.97
CA LYS A 170 -19.31 -6.63 -6.31
C LYS A 170 -20.25 -6.13 -7.39
N PRO A 171 -19.74 -5.58 -8.50
CA PRO A 171 -20.56 -5.20 -9.66
C PRO A 171 -21.35 -6.40 -10.18
N LYS A 172 -22.67 -6.22 -10.36
CA LYS A 172 -23.59 -7.31 -10.78
C LYS A 172 -23.26 -7.88 -12.17
N GLY A 173 -22.77 -7.02 -13.06
CA GLY A 173 -22.39 -7.40 -14.42
C GLY A 173 -20.96 -7.89 -14.58
N PHE A 174 -20.18 -8.04 -13.51
CA PHE A 174 -18.78 -8.41 -13.60
C PHE A 174 -18.57 -9.86 -14.04
N VAL A 175 -17.93 -10.04 -15.19
CA VAL A 175 -17.51 -11.33 -15.74
C VAL A 175 -16.00 -11.31 -15.88
N GLU A 176 -15.27 -12.13 -15.11
CA GLU A 176 -13.81 -12.10 -15.07
C GLU A 176 -13.17 -12.18 -16.46
N LYS A 177 -13.59 -13.12 -17.30
CA LYS A 177 -13.03 -13.30 -18.67
C LYS A 177 -13.21 -12.08 -19.59
N VAL A 178 -14.14 -11.18 -19.27
CA VAL A 178 -14.46 -10.00 -20.08
C VAL A 178 -13.88 -8.72 -19.47
N HIS A 179 -13.98 -8.60 -18.14
CA HIS A 179 -13.69 -7.35 -17.43
C HIS A 179 -12.35 -7.34 -16.70
N ASP A 180 -11.70 -8.51 -16.54
CA ASP A 180 -10.37 -8.63 -15.96
C ASP A 180 -9.35 -9.10 -17.01
N ASN A 181 -8.88 -8.15 -17.80
CA ASN A 181 -7.88 -8.37 -18.82
C ASN A 181 -6.47 -8.05 -18.30
N TYR A 182 -5.46 -8.54 -19.03
CA TYR A 182 -4.08 -8.17 -18.78
C TYR A 182 -3.93 -6.65 -18.80
N MET A 183 -3.30 -6.10 -17.75
CA MET A 183 -3.09 -4.66 -17.55
C MET A 183 -4.38 -3.82 -17.48
N ARG A 184 -5.60 -4.42 -17.39
CA ARG A 184 -6.82 -3.63 -17.36
C ARG A 184 -7.97 -4.34 -16.66
N ILE A 185 -8.60 -3.67 -15.69
CA ILE A 185 -9.79 -4.16 -14.98
C ILE A 185 -10.91 -3.12 -15.12
N ILE A 186 -12.10 -3.57 -15.54
CA ILE A 186 -13.24 -2.72 -15.86
C ILE A 186 -14.41 -3.03 -14.92
N ASN A 187 -15.03 -2.01 -14.36
CA ASN A 187 -16.31 -2.14 -13.67
C ASN A 187 -17.46 -1.93 -14.67
N PRO A 188 -18.23 -2.98 -15.00
CA PRO A 188 -19.30 -2.85 -15.99
C PRO A 188 -20.50 -2.03 -15.52
N ASP A 189 -20.69 -1.87 -14.20
CA ASP A 189 -21.88 -1.20 -13.66
C ASP A 189 -21.74 0.33 -13.69
N ASN A 190 -20.51 0.86 -13.60
CA ASN A 190 -20.26 2.31 -13.52
C ASN A 190 -19.18 2.83 -14.47
N GLY A 191 -18.63 1.96 -15.32
CA GLY A 191 -17.61 2.33 -16.31
C GLY A 191 -16.22 2.63 -15.74
N ALA A 192 -16.00 2.45 -14.43
CA ALA A 192 -14.70 2.68 -13.83
C ALA A 192 -13.65 1.67 -14.32
N THR A 193 -12.41 2.12 -14.45
CA THR A 193 -11.30 1.31 -14.93
C THR A 193 -10.05 1.45 -14.06
N VAL A 194 -9.25 0.39 -13.96
CA VAL A 194 -7.88 0.47 -13.48
C VAL A 194 -6.96 -0.12 -14.54
N THR A 195 -5.98 0.66 -14.99
CA THR A 195 -5.08 0.29 -16.08
C THR A 195 -3.63 0.29 -15.60
N GLY A 196 -2.90 -0.78 -15.92
CA GLY A 196 -1.48 -0.92 -15.63
C GLY A 196 -0.60 -0.48 -16.78
N GLU A 197 0.53 0.13 -16.49
CA GLU A 197 1.57 0.48 -17.46
C GLU A 197 2.97 0.27 -16.84
N ALA A 198 3.99 0.06 -17.67
CA ALA A 198 5.33 -0.19 -17.19
C ALA A 198 6.41 0.45 -18.07
N GLY A 199 7.55 0.76 -17.46
CA GLY A 199 8.71 1.29 -18.16
C GLY A 199 8.40 2.53 -18.99
N ASP A 200 8.80 2.55 -20.25
CA ASP A 200 8.63 3.69 -21.15
C ASP A 200 7.18 3.97 -21.58
N ASN A 201 6.27 3.03 -21.35
CA ASN A 201 4.85 3.18 -21.67
C ASN A 201 4.05 3.89 -20.59
N ILE A 202 4.63 4.11 -19.43
CA ILE A 202 3.97 4.81 -18.32
C ILE A 202 3.50 6.20 -18.75
N GLY A 203 2.22 6.51 -18.53
CA GLY A 203 1.60 7.79 -18.87
C GLY A 203 1.23 7.94 -20.35
N ARG A 204 1.24 6.87 -21.16
CA ARG A 204 0.94 6.93 -22.60
C ARG A 204 -0.37 6.25 -22.99
N GLY A 205 -0.98 5.48 -22.08
CA GLY A 205 -2.19 4.67 -22.38
C GLY A 205 -3.52 5.41 -22.36
N GLY A 206 -3.53 6.70 -22.11
CA GLY A 206 -4.76 7.49 -22.09
C GLY A 206 -4.87 8.43 -20.89
N ARG A 207 -6.02 9.09 -20.74
CA ARG A 207 -6.27 10.01 -19.63
C ARG A 207 -6.80 9.25 -18.41
N THR A 208 -6.30 9.61 -17.23
CA THR A 208 -6.69 9.02 -15.95
C THR A 208 -7.18 10.08 -14.96
N THR A 209 -8.09 9.70 -14.08
CA THR A 209 -8.51 10.54 -12.96
C THR A 209 -7.36 10.72 -11.97
N MET A 210 -6.65 9.63 -11.70
CA MET A 210 -5.51 9.59 -10.79
C MET A 210 -4.50 8.55 -11.28
N TYR A 211 -3.20 8.84 -11.16
CA TYR A 211 -2.13 7.92 -11.55
C TYR A 211 -1.21 7.60 -10.36
N PHE A 212 -1.00 6.32 -10.06
CA PHE A 212 -0.10 5.87 -9.02
C PHE A 212 1.17 5.24 -9.60
N LEU A 213 2.32 5.69 -9.15
CA LEU A 213 3.65 5.17 -9.48
C LEU A 213 4.27 4.53 -8.26
N ASP A 214 4.38 3.21 -8.26
CA ASP A 214 5.09 2.48 -7.22
C ASP A 214 6.56 2.32 -7.58
N GLU A 215 7.42 2.34 -6.57
CA GLU A 215 8.88 2.30 -6.70
C GLU A 215 9.45 3.40 -7.61
N TRP A 216 8.92 4.63 -7.51
CA TRP A 216 9.28 5.73 -8.39
C TRP A 216 10.78 6.04 -8.43
N ALA A 217 11.49 5.97 -7.29
CA ALA A 217 12.94 6.22 -7.22
C ALA A 217 13.76 5.24 -8.07
N PHE A 218 13.20 4.10 -8.46
CA PHE A 218 13.86 3.03 -9.23
C PHE A 218 13.41 2.95 -10.69
N VAL A 219 12.60 3.91 -11.16
CA VAL A 219 12.21 4.01 -12.57
C VAL A 219 13.38 4.62 -13.36
N GLU A 220 13.78 3.95 -14.45
CA GLU A 220 15.01 4.33 -15.19
C GLU A 220 14.91 5.69 -15.89
N ARG A 221 13.80 5.99 -16.57
CA ARG A 221 13.61 7.21 -17.39
C ARG A 221 12.64 8.17 -16.75
N GLN A 222 12.90 8.54 -15.50
CA GLN A 222 12.01 9.35 -14.68
C GLN A 222 11.55 10.67 -15.34
N GLU A 223 12.44 11.38 -16.05
CA GLU A 223 12.09 12.64 -16.72
C GLU A 223 11.06 12.46 -17.84
N ALA A 224 11.25 11.44 -18.67
CA ALA A 224 10.33 11.15 -19.77
C ALA A 224 8.98 10.65 -19.26
N VAL A 225 8.98 9.82 -18.23
CA VAL A 225 7.78 9.31 -17.58
C VAL A 225 7.01 10.43 -16.89
N ASP A 226 7.69 11.31 -16.14
CA ASP A 226 7.07 12.47 -15.48
C ASP A 226 6.38 13.41 -16.48
N ALA A 227 7.05 13.69 -17.60
CA ALA A 227 6.48 14.50 -18.66
C ALA A 227 5.23 13.87 -19.28
N ALA A 228 5.24 12.55 -19.50
CA ALA A 228 4.10 11.82 -20.05
C ALA A 228 2.90 11.81 -19.09
N ILE A 229 3.14 11.51 -17.80
CA ILE A 229 2.08 11.46 -16.79
C ILE A 229 1.45 12.83 -16.57
N SER A 230 2.23 13.89 -16.57
CA SER A 230 1.73 15.27 -16.42
C SER A 230 0.76 15.70 -17.54
N GLN A 231 0.79 15.02 -18.70
CA GLN A 231 -0.19 15.23 -19.78
C GLN A 231 -1.39 14.27 -19.70
N ASN A 232 -1.25 13.20 -18.90
CA ASN A 232 -2.26 12.16 -18.76
C ASN A 232 -3.25 12.45 -17.63
N THR A 233 -2.78 12.98 -16.50
CA THR A 233 -3.59 13.18 -15.30
C THR A 233 -3.28 14.48 -14.57
N ASN A 234 -4.31 15.02 -13.92
CA ASN A 234 -4.16 16.15 -12.99
C ASN A 234 -3.65 15.70 -11.60
N VAL A 235 -3.73 14.42 -11.29
CA VAL A 235 -3.33 13.87 -9.99
C VAL A 235 -2.43 12.67 -10.18
N HIS A 236 -1.14 12.82 -9.91
CA HIS A 236 -0.25 11.66 -9.80
C HIS A 236 0.35 11.54 -8.41
N ILE A 237 0.41 10.31 -7.94
CA ILE A 237 0.98 9.92 -6.65
C ILE A 237 2.22 9.08 -6.91
N LYS A 238 3.36 9.55 -6.45
CA LYS A 238 4.65 8.88 -6.59
C LYS A 238 5.06 8.29 -5.25
N GLY A 239 5.23 6.98 -5.15
CA GLY A 239 5.61 6.31 -3.91
C GLY A 239 6.92 5.55 -4.03
N SER A 240 7.83 5.70 -3.05
CA SER A 240 9.09 4.96 -3.01
C SER A 240 9.77 4.99 -1.65
N THR A 241 10.74 4.09 -1.45
CA THR A 241 11.87 4.30 -0.55
C THR A 241 12.90 5.20 -1.24
N PRO A 242 13.82 5.90 -0.51
CA PRO A 242 14.90 6.67 -1.10
C PRO A 242 15.82 5.84 -2.01
N ASN A 243 16.45 6.50 -2.98
CA ASN A 243 17.50 5.93 -3.83
C ASN A 243 18.61 6.97 -4.09
N GLY A 244 19.11 7.59 -3.02
CA GLY A 244 20.14 8.62 -3.08
C GLY A 244 19.61 10.02 -3.32
N ILE A 245 20.55 10.95 -3.52
CA ILE A 245 20.31 12.41 -3.68
C ILE A 245 20.28 12.86 -5.14
N GLY A 246 20.59 11.98 -6.09
CA GLY A 246 20.76 12.31 -7.50
C GLY A 246 19.55 12.11 -8.39
N ASP A 247 18.55 11.35 -7.92
CA ASP A 247 17.40 10.97 -8.71
C ASP A 247 16.29 12.03 -8.76
N ARG A 248 15.27 11.77 -9.57
CA ARG A 248 14.12 12.65 -9.70
C ARG A 248 13.24 12.64 -8.44
N PHE A 249 13.16 11.48 -7.74
CA PHE A 249 12.37 11.36 -6.52
C PHE A 249 12.89 12.30 -5.42
N TYR A 250 14.21 12.37 -5.22
CA TYR A 250 14.84 13.32 -4.32
C TYR A 250 14.53 14.77 -4.71
N ARG A 251 14.72 15.11 -6.00
CA ARG A 251 14.46 16.47 -6.48
C ARG A 251 12.99 16.88 -6.33
N ASP A 252 12.05 15.97 -6.64
CA ASP A 252 10.62 16.20 -6.45
C ASP A 252 10.28 16.40 -4.97
N ARG A 253 10.87 15.58 -4.08
CA ARG A 253 10.69 15.65 -2.62
C ARG A 253 11.03 17.02 -2.04
N PHE A 254 12.11 17.63 -2.50
CA PHE A 254 12.63 18.89 -1.97
C PHE A 254 12.27 20.12 -2.83
N SER A 255 11.51 19.93 -3.91
CA SER A 255 11.14 21.00 -4.84
C SER A 255 10.06 21.98 -4.31
N GLY A 256 9.31 21.60 -3.30
CA GLY A 256 8.11 22.31 -2.82
C GLY A 256 6.89 22.20 -3.74
N ARG A 257 6.97 21.47 -4.87
CA ARG A 257 5.88 21.33 -5.84
C ARG A 257 4.90 20.21 -5.52
N TYR A 258 5.29 19.28 -4.69
CA TYR A 258 4.49 18.12 -4.30
C TYR A 258 4.09 18.21 -2.84
N ALA A 259 2.86 17.82 -2.54
CA ALA A 259 2.50 17.49 -1.17
C ALA A 259 3.23 16.19 -0.79
N VAL A 260 3.96 16.20 0.31
CA VAL A 260 4.76 15.05 0.74
C VAL A 260 4.10 14.36 1.91
N PHE A 261 3.94 13.04 1.80
CA PHE A 261 3.47 12.17 2.87
C PHE A 261 4.58 11.21 3.29
N THR A 262 4.95 11.23 4.57
CA THR A 262 6.03 10.39 5.10
C THR A 262 5.46 9.23 5.92
N MET A 263 5.87 8.00 5.61
CA MET A 263 5.48 6.77 6.32
C MET A 263 6.71 6.11 6.97
N PRO A 264 7.19 6.63 8.10
CA PRO A 264 8.35 6.04 8.78
C PRO A 264 7.94 4.79 9.57
N TRP A 265 8.85 3.82 9.71
CA TRP A 265 8.61 2.61 10.50
C TRP A 265 8.19 2.89 11.95
N ARG A 266 8.63 4.03 12.51
CA ARG A 266 8.29 4.46 13.88
C ARG A 266 6.79 4.79 14.05
N ALA A 267 6.09 5.07 12.97
CA ALA A 267 4.64 5.27 12.99
C ALA A 267 3.83 3.97 12.90
N ASN A 268 4.50 2.83 12.79
CA ASN A 268 3.89 1.51 12.64
C ASN A 268 3.86 0.77 13.99
N PRO A 269 2.68 0.53 14.59
CA PRO A 269 2.58 -0.18 15.87
C PRO A 269 3.19 -1.57 15.88
N ASP A 270 3.18 -2.25 14.74
CA ASP A 270 3.77 -3.60 14.62
C ASP A 270 5.32 -3.57 14.63
N LYS A 271 5.94 -2.40 14.53
CA LYS A 271 7.39 -2.20 14.47
C LYS A 271 7.95 -1.36 15.62
N ASN A 272 7.16 -0.44 16.16
CA ASN A 272 7.63 0.55 17.15
C ASN A 272 7.42 0.14 18.61
N TRP A 273 7.03 -1.12 18.85
CA TRP A 273 6.96 -1.62 20.23
C TRP A 273 8.36 -1.80 20.82
N GLN A 274 8.44 -1.62 22.13
CA GLN A 274 9.69 -1.61 22.88
C GLN A 274 9.75 -2.71 23.92
N VAL A 275 10.96 -3.14 24.22
CA VAL A 275 11.27 -4.06 25.33
C VAL A 275 12.52 -3.59 26.04
N ASN A 276 12.57 -3.83 27.36
CA ASN A 276 13.81 -3.64 28.11
C ASN A 276 14.69 -4.87 27.96
N LEU A 277 15.83 -4.72 27.30
CA LEU A 277 16.84 -5.76 27.19
C LEU A 277 18.15 -5.28 27.81
N ARG A 278 18.59 -5.96 28.87
CA ARG A 278 19.82 -5.62 29.63
C ARG A 278 19.83 -4.17 30.16
N GLY A 279 18.67 -3.67 30.61
CA GLY A 279 18.52 -2.31 31.15
C GLY A 279 18.37 -1.21 30.12
N LYS A 280 18.32 -1.53 28.83
CA LYS A 280 18.12 -0.58 27.74
C LYS A 280 16.80 -0.86 27.02
N LEU A 281 16.01 0.19 26.76
CA LEU A 281 14.84 0.10 25.90
C LEU A 281 15.27 0.02 24.44
N ILE A 282 14.82 -1.02 23.75
CA ILE A 282 15.11 -1.27 22.34
C ILE A 282 13.82 -1.49 21.56
N TYR A 283 13.90 -1.34 20.25
CA TYR A 283 12.87 -1.73 19.29
C TYR A 283 13.28 -3.04 18.60
N PRO A 284 12.78 -4.20 19.01
CA PRO A 284 13.25 -5.49 18.49
C PRO A 284 13.16 -5.61 16.97
N TRP A 285 12.11 -5.03 16.36
CA TRP A 285 12.01 -4.99 14.91
C TRP A 285 13.19 -4.24 14.28
N TYR A 286 13.56 -3.07 14.81
CA TYR A 286 14.64 -2.24 14.26
C TYR A 286 16.02 -2.87 14.51
N GLU A 287 16.25 -3.41 15.70
CA GLU A 287 17.49 -4.14 16.02
C GLU A 287 17.70 -5.34 15.07
N LYS A 288 16.62 -6.03 14.68
CA LYS A 288 16.69 -7.07 13.65
C LYS A 288 17.16 -6.50 12.31
N GLN A 289 16.67 -5.32 11.90
CA GLN A 289 17.09 -4.70 10.65
C GLN A 289 18.60 -4.37 10.70
N ILE A 290 19.08 -3.76 11.79
CA ILE A 290 20.51 -3.48 12.01
C ILE A 290 21.35 -4.76 11.92
N ALA A 291 20.88 -5.87 12.47
CA ALA A 291 21.62 -7.14 12.48
C ALA A 291 21.63 -7.87 11.12
N THR A 292 20.75 -7.49 10.19
CA THR A 292 20.54 -8.24 8.93
C THR A 292 20.80 -7.45 7.65
N LEU A 293 20.82 -6.12 7.71
CA LEU A 293 21.02 -5.24 6.57
C LEU A 293 22.37 -4.52 6.69
N ASP A 294 22.99 -4.23 5.55
CA ASP A 294 24.09 -3.28 5.52
C ASP A 294 23.59 -1.83 5.72
N ASP A 295 24.51 -0.93 6.05
CA ASP A 295 24.18 0.45 6.42
C ASP A 295 23.48 1.21 5.29
N VAL A 296 23.83 0.95 4.01
CA VAL A 296 23.22 1.61 2.84
C VAL A 296 21.79 1.14 2.67
N VAL A 297 21.55 -0.17 2.74
CA VAL A 297 20.19 -0.74 2.64
C VAL A 297 19.34 -0.34 3.85
N LEU A 298 19.91 -0.28 5.06
CA LEU A 298 19.21 0.20 6.24
C LEU A 298 18.75 1.65 6.06
N ALA A 299 19.66 2.52 5.61
CA ALA A 299 19.38 3.93 5.34
C ALA A 299 18.27 4.10 4.27
N GLN A 300 18.34 3.30 3.20
CA GLN A 300 17.40 3.35 2.08
C GLN A 300 16.03 2.78 2.43
N GLU A 301 16.00 1.57 2.95
CA GLU A 301 14.76 0.78 3.09
C GLU A 301 14.06 1.01 4.44
N VAL A 302 14.78 1.50 5.44
CA VAL A 302 14.25 1.63 6.81
C VAL A 302 14.19 3.08 7.28
N ASP A 303 15.31 3.82 7.17
CA ASP A 303 15.45 5.12 7.84
C ASP A 303 14.99 6.32 7.01
N ILE A 304 14.59 6.11 5.75
CA ILE A 304 14.24 7.19 4.80
C ILE A 304 15.39 8.22 4.70
N ASN A 305 16.62 7.73 4.68
CA ASN A 305 17.81 8.57 4.65
C ASN A 305 18.39 8.63 3.22
N TYR A 306 18.10 9.71 2.52
CA TYR A 306 18.53 9.91 1.14
C TYR A 306 20.06 10.00 0.99
N ALA A 307 20.73 10.66 1.93
CA ALA A 307 22.18 10.89 1.84
C ALA A 307 22.98 9.59 2.01
N ALA A 308 22.55 8.73 2.91
CA ALA A 308 23.22 7.46 3.22
C ALA A 308 22.73 6.28 2.35
N SER A 309 21.77 6.49 1.46
CA SER A 309 21.15 5.44 0.64
C SER A 309 21.88 5.16 -0.68
N VAL A 310 23.15 5.59 -0.83
CA VAL A 310 24.01 5.31 -2.00
C VAL A 310 25.41 4.94 -1.52
N GLU A 311 26.00 3.91 -2.13
CA GLU A 311 27.38 3.53 -1.87
C GLU A 311 28.36 4.66 -2.22
N GLY A 312 29.34 4.90 -1.34
CA GLY A 312 30.42 5.87 -1.56
C GLY A 312 30.12 7.31 -1.16
N VAL A 313 28.98 7.59 -0.57
CA VAL A 313 28.75 8.89 0.08
C VAL A 313 29.39 8.87 1.46
N LEU A 314 30.54 9.52 1.60
CA LEU A 314 31.12 9.85 2.90
C LEU A 314 30.16 10.81 3.62
N ILE A 315 29.53 10.34 4.69
CA ILE A 315 28.77 11.20 5.59
C ILE A 315 29.80 12.01 6.38
N PRO A 316 29.76 13.36 6.32
CA PRO A 316 30.69 14.19 7.09
C PRO A 316 30.47 14.06 8.60
#